data_64b1dc55a9f7d0ed2dc1393331e67f81
#
_entry.id   64b1dc55a9f7d0ed2dc1393331e67f81
#
_cell.length_a   1.000
_cell.length_b   1.000
_cell.length_c   1.000
_cell.angle_alpha   90.00
_cell.angle_beta   90.00
_cell.angle_gamma   90.00
#
_symmetry.space_group_name_H-M   'P 1'
#
loop_
_entity.id
_entity.type
_entity.pdbx_description
1 polymer ?
#
loop_
_entity_poly.entity_id
_entity_poly.type
_entity_poly.pdbx_seq_one_letter_code
_entity_poly.pdbx_strand_id
1 'polypeptide(L)'
;MFSWSGWNSITVEAFIENQFVRFVLLISTAVFLAYRLLLVSKYLCKEYLKQKSMVDRINSYLPQTQCGRCGYKGCLPYAHAISQGDMINKCPPGGISTILNLVELLNEPGLRLNPAHGVFQPPLTAVIREEECIGCTKCIQACPVDAILGAPKLMHTVITDECTGCDLCIEPCPVDCIDLVLLPTSSPRYWLNPIIQNSRFNTLETN
;
A
#
# COMPACT_ATOMS: atom_id res chain seq x y z
N MET A 1 64.81 59.10 14.80
CA MET A 1 64.00 59.29 13.58
C MET A 1 63.93 57.92 12.84
N PHE A 2 62.94 57.12 13.10
CA PHE A 2 62.68 55.84 12.33
C PHE A 2 61.76 56.19 11.18
N SER A 3 62.29 56.09 9.97
CA SER A 3 61.56 56.31 8.72
C SER A 3 60.63 55.08 8.45
N TRP A 4 59.32 55.31 8.49
CA TRP A 4 58.24 54.33 8.08
C TRP A 4 57.91 54.56 6.61
N SER A 5 58.78 54.16 5.70
CA SER A 5 58.50 54.23 4.27
C SER A 5 58.98 52.97 3.58
N GLY A 6 58.10 51.99 3.42
CA GLY A 6 58.45 50.78 2.69
C GLY A 6 57.41 49.61 2.72
N TRP A 7 56.16 49.91 2.91
CA TRP A 7 55.13 48.95 2.60
C TRP A 7 54.76 49.11 1.12
N ASN A 8 55.34 48.24 0.31
CA ASN A 8 55.05 48.24 -1.13
C ASN A 8 53.57 47.97 -1.39
N SER A 9 52.88 48.87 -2.05
CA SER A 9 51.49 48.78 -2.55
C SER A 9 51.27 47.46 -3.30
N ILE A 10 52.28 46.92 -3.92
CA ILE A 10 52.29 45.65 -4.68
C ILE A 10 51.96 44.43 -3.79
N THR A 11 52.40 44.43 -2.50
CA THR A 11 52.13 43.27 -1.59
C THR A 11 50.72 43.29 -1.05
N VAL A 12 50.09 44.44 -0.89
CA VAL A 12 48.73 44.61 -0.42
C VAL A 12 47.74 44.23 -1.52
N GLU A 13 47.99 44.68 -2.77
CA GLU A 13 47.16 44.31 -3.94
C GLU A 13 47.23 42.80 -4.22
N ALA A 14 48.40 42.18 -4.19
CA ALA A 14 48.58 40.74 -4.37
C ALA A 14 47.90 39.92 -3.23
N PHE A 15 47.88 40.44 -2.00
CA PHE A 15 47.19 39.80 -0.88
C PHE A 15 45.68 39.89 -1.01
N ILE A 16 45.13 41.05 -1.43
CA ILE A 16 43.72 41.26 -1.66
C ILE A 16 43.25 40.40 -2.88
N GLU A 17 44.01 40.37 -3.96
CA GLU A 17 43.72 39.57 -5.14
C GLU A 17 43.69 38.06 -4.82
N ASN A 18 44.62 37.58 -4.01
CA ASN A 18 44.63 36.19 -3.54
C ASN A 18 43.41 35.85 -2.64
N GLN A 19 43.01 36.78 -1.78
CA GLN A 19 41.82 36.63 -0.93
C GLN A 19 40.54 36.65 -1.75
N PHE A 20 40.42 37.52 -2.74
CA PHE A 20 39.28 37.62 -3.65
C PHE A 20 39.13 36.35 -4.49
N VAL A 21 40.20 35.84 -5.07
CA VAL A 21 40.20 34.58 -5.84
C VAL A 21 39.78 33.40 -4.97
N ARG A 22 40.28 33.30 -3.74
CA ARG A 22 39.85 32.26 -2.78
C ARG A 22 38.35 32.35 -2.48
N PHE A 23 37.82 33.56 -2.27
CA PHE A 23 36.42 33.80 -1.99
C PHE A 23 35.53 33.40 -3.18
N VAL A 24 35.91 33.74 -4.40
CA VAL A 24 35.22 33.37 -5.63
C VAL A 24 35.23 31.86 -5.82
N LEU A 25 36.37 31.19 -5.56
CA LEU A 25 36.44 29.72 -5.64
C LEU A 25 35.54 29.04 -4.60
N LEU A 26 35.48 29.53 -3.38
CA LEU A 26 34.61 29.00 -2.32
C LEU A 26 33.11 29.16 -2.70
N ILE A 27 32.73 30.31 -3.23
CA ILE A 27 31.35 30.51 -3.71
C ILE A 27 31.03 29.58 -4.88
N SER A 28 31.94 29.47 -5.85
CA SER A 28 31.71 28.59 -7.02
C SER A 28 31.58 27.13 -6.64
N THR A 29 32.40 26.65 -5.70
CA THR A 29 32.28 25.26 -5.19
C THR A 29 31.00 25.07 -4.39
N ALA A 30 30.61 26.03 -3.56
CA ALA A 30 29.34 25.98 -2.83
C ALA A 30 28.11 25.95 -3.75
N VAL A 31 28.10 26.81 -4.78
CA VAL A 31 27.05 26.83 -5.81
C VAL A 31 27.00 25.50 -6.59
N PHE A 32 28.16 24.96 -6.97
CA PHE A 32 28.25 23.70 -7.66
C PHE A 32 27.70 22.53 -6.80
N LEU A 33 28.10 22.49 -5.51
CA LEU A 33 27.56 21.48 -4.57
C LEU A 33 26.05 21.61 -4.37
N ALA A 34 25.56 22.83 -4.19
CA ALA A 34 24.12 23.09 -4.07
C ALA A 34 23.35 22.62 -5.33
N TYR A 35 23.88 22.90 -6.51
CA TYR A 35 23.30 22.44 -7.76
C TYR A 35 23.28 20.91 -7.87
N ARG A 36 24.37 20.24 -7.48
CA ARG A 36 24.43 18.75 -7.43
C ARG A 36 23.39 18.18 -6.47
N LEU A 37 23.25 18.75 -5.26
CA LEU A 37 22.24 18.32 -4.29
C LEU A 37 20.81 18.49 -4.81
N LEU A 38 20.53 19.60 -5.52
CA LEU A 38 19.23 19.80 -6.16
C LEU A 38 18.94 18.77 -7.26
N LEU A 39 19.92 18.40 -8.07
CA LEU A 39 19.76 17.36 -9.09
C LEU A 39 19.48 16.00 -8.47
N VAL A 40 20.25 15.62 -7.44
CA VAL A 40 20.04 14.36 -6.69
C VAL A 40 18.65 14.33 -6.05
N SER A 41 18.24 15.42 -5.40
CA SER A 41 16.91 15.55 -4.78
C SER A 41 15.79 15.39 -5.81
N LYS A 42 15.88 16.03 -6.98
CA LYS A 42 14.91 15.87 -8.08
C LYS A 42 14.86 14.43 -8.60
N TYR A 43 16.00 13.77 -8.75
CA TYR A 43 16.08 12.39 -9.20
C TYR A 43 15.41 11.44 -8.19
N LEU A 44 15.75 11.56 -6.90
CA LEU A 44 15.16 10.75 -5.83
C LEU A 44 13.65 10.97 -5.70
N CYS A 45 13.20 12.23 -5.81
CA CYS A 45 11.77 12.56 -5.79
C CYS A 45 11.02 11.92 -6.97
N LYS A 46 11.59 11.96 -8.19
CA LYS A 46 11.00 11.34 -9.38
C LYS A 46 10.88 9.82 -9.23
N GLU A 47 11.91 9.15 -8.71
CA GLU A 47 11.91 7.70 -8.50
C GLU A 47 10.90 7.30 -7.42
N TYR A 48 10.82 8.05 -6.31
CA TYR A 48 9.82 7.86 -5.26
C TYR A 48 8.39 7.98 -5.79
N LEU A 49 8.10 9.01 -6.58
CA LEU A 49 6.76 9.20 -7.19
C LEU A 49 6.40 8.08 -8.17
N LYS A 50 7.37 7.59 -8.95
CA LYS A 50 7.18 6.47 -9.87
C LYS A 50 6.86 5.17 -9.11
N GLN A 51 7.58 4.89 -8.04
CA GLN A 51 7.34 3.73 -7.19
C GLN A 51 5.97 3.80 -6.51
N LYS A 52 5.59 4.97 -5.96
CA LYS A 52 4.27 5.19 -5.36
C LYS A 52 3.15 4.93 -6.36
N SER A 53 3.26 5.45 -7.59
CA SER A 53 2.29 5.21 -8.66
C SER A 53 2.17 3.72 -9.01
N MET A 54 3.27 2.94 -8.98
CA MET A 54 3.23 1.50 -9.24
C MET A 54 2.53 0.76 -8.10
N VAL A 55 2.81 1.09 -6.84
CA VAL A 55 2.14 0.51 -5.67
C VAL A 55 0.63 0.76 -5.73
N ASP A 56 0.21 1.98 -6.06
CA ASP A 56 -1.21 2.33 -6.16
C ASP A 56 -1.90 1.50 -7.26
N ARG A 57 -1.24 1.28 -8.40
CA ARG A 57 -1.74 0.41 -9.48
C ARG A 57 -1.85 -1.05 -9.04
N ILE A 58 -0.82 -1.60 -8.39
CA ILE A 58 -0.87 -2.96 -7.84
C ILE A 58 -2.01 -3.08 -6.83
N ASN A 59 -2.12 -2.11 -5.91
CA ASN A 59 -3.14 -2.11 -4.88
C ASN A 59 -4.57 -2.07 -5.45
N SER A 60 -4.78 -1.39 -6.59
CA SER A 60 -6.10 -1.34 -7.25
C SER A 60 -6.55 -2.68 -7.84
N TYR A 61 -5.63 -3.60 -8.14
CA TYR A 61 -5.93 -4.96 -8.59
C TYR A 61 -6.16 -5.94 -7.44
N LEU A 62 -5.79 -5.59 -6.21
CA LEU A 62 -6.04 -6.42 -5.05
C LEU A 62 -7.49 -6.32 -4.58
N PRO A 63 -8.08 -7.38 -4.01
CA PRO A 63 -9.51 -7.47 -3.70
C PRO A 63 -9.98 -6.59 -2.56
N GLN A 64 -9.09 -5.87 -1.89
CA GLN A 64 -9.34 -4.97 -0.76
C GLN A 64 -10.05 -5.62 0.44
N THR A 65 -9.92 -6.93 0.60
CA THR A 65 -10.51 -7.69 1.72
C THR A 65 -9.84 -7.42 3.06
N GLN A 66 -8.62 -6.90 3.07
CA GLN A 66 -7.84 -6.59 4.27
C GLN A 66 -7.64 -7.79 5.23
N CYS A 67 -7.78 -9.03 4.73
CA CYS A 67 -7.84 -10.26 5.54
C CYS A 67 -6.50 -10.74 6.12
N GLY A 68 -5.36 -10.23 5.65
CA GLY A 68 -4.04 -10.62 6.12
C GLY A 68 -3.56 -12.02 5.71
N ARG A 69 -4.33 -12.83 4.97
CA ARG A 69 -3.97 -14.22 4.60
C ARG A 69 -2.69 -14.33 3.77
N CYS A 70 -2.33 -13.30 3.02
CA CYS A 70 -1.06 -13.23 2.29
C CYS A 70 0.18 -13.06 3.20
N GLY A 71 -0.01 -12.94 4.53
CA GLY A 71 1.04 -12.68 5.50
C GLY A 71 1.33 -11.21 5.76
N TYR A 72 0.61 -10.30 5.12
CA TYR A 72 0.75 -8.85 5.28
C TYR A 72 -0.47 -8.26 6.02
N LYS A 73 -0.28 -7.15 6.73
CA LYS A 73 -1.36 -6.47 7.49
C LYS A 73 -2.27 -5.64 6.57
N GLY A 74 -2.82 -6.29 5.52
CA GLY A 74 -3.72 -5.66 4.56
C GLY A 74 -3.18 -5.63 3.12
N CYS A 75 -3.99 -5.12 2.19
CA CYS A 75 -3.67 -5.14 0.76
C CYS A 75 -2.56 -4.16 0.37
N LEU A 76 -2.55 -2.96 0.95
CA LEU A 76 -1.52 -1.96 0.64
C LEU A 76 -0.09 -2.39 1.03
N PRO A 77 0.18 -2.96 2.23
CA PRO A 77 1.49 -3.54 2.54
C PRO A 77 1.92 -4.66 1.59
N TYR A 78 0.97 -5.49 1.14
CA TYR A 78 1.27 -6.52 0.14
C TYR A 78 1.59 -5.91 -1.23
N ALA A 79 0.87 -4.87 -1.66
CA ALA A 79 1.19 -4.15 -2.89
C ALA A 79 2.59 -3.53 -2.85
N HIS A 80 3.01 -3.00 -1.70
CA HIS A 80 4.40 -2.54 -1.50
C HIS A 80 5.41 -3.67 -1.64
N ALA A 81 5.16 -4.84 -1.03
CA ALA A 81 6.05 -5.98 -1.13
C ALA A 81 6.18 -6.49 -2.58
N ILE A 82 5.06 -6.57 -3.31
CA ILE A 82 5.07 -6.91 -4.74
C ILE A 82 5.90 -5.90 -5.54
N SER A 83 5.77 -4.60 -5.30
CA SER A 83 6.57 -3.58 -5.98
C SER A 83 8.06 -3.68 -5.71
N GLN A 84 8.46 -4.40 -4.67
CA GLN A 84 9.83 -4.68 -4.27
C GLN A 84 10.32 -6.07 -4.73
N GLY A 85 9.50 -6.82 -5.48
CA GLY A 85 9.85 -8.13 -6.04
C GLY A 85 9.33 -9.33 -5.25
N ASP A 86 8.37 -9.15 -4.34
CA ASP A 86 7.71 -10.30 -3.70
C ASP A 86 6.72 -10.98 -4.65
N MET A 87 6.41 -12.25 -4.39
CA MET A 87 5.55 -13.08 -5.23
C MET A 87 4.12 -12.54 -5.33
N ILE A 88 3.56 -12.51 -6.53
CA ILE A 88 2.22 -12.00 -6.86
C ILE A 88 1.08 -12.97 -6.52
N ASN A 89 1.39 -14.21 -6.12
CA ASN A 89 0.43 -15.32 -5.99
C ASN A 89 0.03 -15.67 -4.55
N LYS A 90 0.22 -14.75 -3.59
CA LYS A 90 -0.07 -14.98 -2.16
C LYS A 90 -1.48 -14.59 -1.73
N CYS A 91 -2.35 -14.09 -2.63
CA CYS A 91 -3.67 -13.56 -2.27
C CYS A 91 -4.81 -14.56 -2.56
N PRO A 92 -5.32 -15.33 -1.55
CA PRO A 92 -6.41 -16.29 -1.80
C PRO A 92 -7.73 -15.62 -2.21
N PRO A 93 -8.19 -14.51 -1.58
CA PRO A 93 -9.41 -13.86 -2.02
C PRO A 93 -9.32 -13.27 -3.44
N GLY A 94 -8.12 -12.89 -3.88
CA GLY A 94 -7.91 -12.39 -5.23
C GLY A 94 -7.94 -13.46 -6.31
N GLY A 95 -7.56 -14.70 -5.94
CA GLY A 95 -7.57 -15.84 -6.84
C GLY A 95 -6.73 -15.65 -8.09
N ILE A 96 -7.09 -16.40 -9.13
CA ILE A 96 -6.40 -16.40 -10.43
C ILE A 96 -6.56 -15.06 -11.15
N SER A 97 -7.73 -14.42 -11.05
CA SER A 97 -8.00 -13.14 -11.74
C SER A 97 -7.04 -12.04 -11.28
N THR A 98 -6.80 -11.92 -9.99
CA THR A 98 -5.82 -10.96 -9.46
C THR A 98 -4.40 -11.28 -9.95
N ILE A 99 -4.02 -12.56 -9.96
CA ILE A 99 -2.70 -12.98 -10.45
C ILE A 99 -2.53 -12.60 -11.92
N LEU A 100 -3.52 -12.86 -12.78
CA LEU A 100 -3.45 -12.53 -14.20
C LEU A 100 -3.32 -11.02 -14.45
N ASN A 101 -4.08 -10.20 -13.71
CA ASN A 101 -3.97 -8.75 -13.79
C ASN A 101 -2.58 -8.24 -13.36
N LEU A 102 -2.00 -8.85 -12.33
CA LEU A 102 -0.66 -8.50 -11.86
C LEU A 102 0.43 -8.98 -12.82
N VAL A 103 0.26 -10.15 -13.45
CA VAL A 103 1.12 -10.65 -14.54
C VAL A 103 1.19 -9.66 -15.69
N GLU A 104 0.02 -9.19 -16.14
CA GLU A 104 -0.06 -8.20 -17.23
C GLU A 104 0.58 -6.85 -16.82
N LEU A 105 0.28 -6.40 -15.60
CA LEU A 105 0.81 -5.14 -15.09
C LEU A 105 2.33 -5.11 -14.95
N LEU A 106 2.91 -6.23 -14.45
CA LEU A 106 4.32 -6.33 -14.07
C LEU A 106 5.17 -7.02 -15.13
N ASN A 107 4.52 -7.61 -16.17
CA ASN A 107 5.16 -8.44 -17.20
C ASN A 107 5.96 -9.60 -16.59
N GLU A 108 5.40 -10.24 -15.56
CA GLU A 108 5.99 -11.39 -14.89
C GLU A 108 5.35 -12.71 -15.35
N PRO A 109 6.03 -13.86 -15.17
CA PRO A 109 5.44 -15.15 -15.48
C PRO A 109 4.25 -15.45 -14.57
N GLY A 110 3.18 -16.01 -15.15
CA GLY A 110 2.01 -16.44 -14.41
C GLY A 110 2.33 -17.58 -13.44
N LEU A 111 1.94 -17.42 -12.18
CA LEU A 111 2.09 -18.41 -11.13
C LEU A 111 0.70 -18.91 -10.67
N ARG A 112 0.60 -20.15 -10.26
CA ARG A 112 -0.60 -20.64 -9.56
C ARG A 112 -0.68 -20.02 -8.17
N LEU A 113 -1.91 -19.90 -7.64
CA LEU A 113 -2.12 -19.46 -6.26
C LEU A 113 -1.28 -20.32 -5.31
N ASN A 114 -0.59 -19.69 -4.39
CA ASN A 114 0.25 -20.38 -3.42
C ASN A 114 -0.63 -21.02 -2.32
N PRO A 115 -0.71 -22.36 -2.24
CA PRO A 115 -1.58 -23.06 -1.28
C PRO A 115 -1.19 -22.83 0.18
N ALA A 116 0.04 -22.38 0.46
CA ALA A 116 0.49 -22.04 1.82
C ALA A 116 -0.30 -20.87 2.45
N HIS A 117 -0.92 -20.03 1.62
CA HIS A 117 -1.74 -18.90 2.05
C HIS A 117 -3.25 -19.19 2.03
N GLY A 118 -3.64 -20.39 1.60
CA GLY A 118 -5.02 -20.85 1.51
C GLY A 118 -5.52 -21.04 0.07
N VAL A 119 -6.81 -21.34 -0.04
CA VAL A 119 -7.50 -21.56 -1.32
C VAL A 119 -8.39 -20.37 -1.65
N PHE A 120 -8.75 -20.25 -2.93
CA PHE A 120 -9.70 -19.24 -3.38
C PHE A 120 -11.05 -19.40 -2.67
N GLN A 121 -11.61 -18.29 -2.24
CA GLN A 121 -12.95 -18.21 -1.66
C GLN A 121 -13.78 -17.18 -2.44
N PRO A 122 -15.05 -17.48 -2.72
CA PRO A 122 -15.96 -16.52 -3.34
C PRO A 122 -16.18 -15.31 -2.42
N PRO A 123 -16.72 -14.20 -2.92
CA PRO A 123 -17.07 -13.05 -2.09
C PRO A 123 -18.06 -13.44 -0.99
N LEU A 124 -17.70 -13.18 0.26
CA LEU A 124 -18.47 -13.48 1.45
C LEU A 124 -18.84 -12.17 2.18
N THR A 125 -19.85 -12.27 3.04
CA THR A 125 -20.20 -11.26 4.03
C THR A 125 -20.47 -11.94 5.37
N ALA A 126 -20.17 -11.26 6.48
CA ALA A 126 -20.51 -11.73 7.80
C ALA A 126 -21.98 -11.41 8.12
N VAL A 127 -22.61 -12.31 8.86
CA VAL A 127 -23.95 -12.11 9.43
C VAL A 127 -23.89 -12.43 10.91
N ILE A 128 -24.41 -11.55 11.75
CA ILE A 128 -24.49 -11.76 13.19
C ILE A 128 -25.89 -12.23 13.55
N ARG A 129 -25.98 -13.36 14.26
CA ARG A 129 -27.23 -13.80 14.87
C ARG A 129 -27.51 -12.91 16.08
N GLU A 130 -28.33 -11.87 15.88
CA GLU A 130 -28.53 -10.78 16.84
C GLU A 130 -29.11 -11.27 18.17
N GLU A 131 -29.95 -12.33 18.15
CA GLU A 131 -30.54 -12.96 19.32
C GLU A 131 -29.50 -13.60 20.28
N GLU A 132 -28.37 -14.04 19.73
CA GLU A 132 -27.27 -14.66 20.47
C GLU A 132 -26.20 -13.62 20.86
N CYS A 133 -26.25 -12.41 20.31
CA CYS A 133 -25.22 -11.39 20.51
C CYS A 133 -25.31 -10.77 21.90
N ILE A 134 -24.22 -10.87 22.67
CA ILE A 134 -24.12 -10.31 24.03
C ILE A 134 -23.58 -8.87 24.10
N GLY A 135 -23.32 -8.23 22.96
CA GLY A 135 -22.81 -6.86 22.93
C GLY A 135 -21.40 -6.67 23.48
N CYS A 136 -20.48 -7.63 23.25
CA CYS A 136 -19.12 -7.59 23.81
C CYS A 136 -18.15 -6.67 23.06
N THR A 137 -18.51 -6.13 21.90
CA THR A 137 -17.74 -5.20 21.02
C THR A 137 -16.46 -5.76 20.42
N LYS A 138 -16.05 -7.00 20.67
CA LYS A 138 -14.81 -7.56 20.16
C LYS A 138 -14.77 -7.66 18.63
N CYS A 139 -15.90 -7.97 17.98
CA CYS A 139 -16.02 -8.01 16.52
C CYS A 139 -15.83 -6.61 15.90
N ILE A 140 -16.32 -5.54 16.54
CA ILE A 140 -16.12 -4.15 16.10
C ILE A 140 -14.62 -3.81 16.11
N GLN A 141 -13.93 -4.16 17.21
CA GLN A 141 -12.49 -3.90 17.34
C GLN A 141 -11.63 -4.68 16.34
N ALA A 142 -12.11 -5.85 15.91
CA ALA A 142 -11.41 -6.70 14.95
C ALA A 142 -11.70 -6.33 13.49
N CYS A 143 -12.73 -5.51 13.22
CA CYS A 143 -13.13 -5.18 11.86
C CYS A 143 -12.19 -4.14 11.23
N PRO A 144 -11.47 -4.48 10.15
CA PRO A 144 -10.51 -3.56 9.53
C PRO A 144 -11.16 -2.48 8.66
N VAL A 145 -12.48 -2.58 8.43
CA VAL A 145 -13.25 -1.70 7.54
C VAL A 145 -14.46 -1.06 8.23
N ASP A 146 -14.56 -1.20 9.56
CA ASP A 146 -15.63 -0.63 10.40
C ASP A 146 -17.06 -0.99 9.93
N ALA A 147 -17.24 -2.18 9.35
CA ALA A 147 -18.51 -2.65 8.80
C ALA A 147 -19.50 -3.17 9.86
N ILE A 148 -19.21 -3.07 11.16
CA ILE A 148 -20.05 -3.63 12.23
C ILE A 148 -20.55 -2.49 13.12
N LEU A 149 -21.87 -2.36 13.17
CA LEU A 149 -22.57 -1.42 14.05
C LEU A 149 -22.96 -2.08 15.36
N GLY A 150 -22.90 -1.33 16.45
CA GLY A 150 -23.29 -1.78 17.78
C GLY A 150 -22.67 -0.96 18.88
N ALA A 151 -23.01 -1.30 20.13
CA ALA A 151 -22.43 -0.67 21.30
C ALA A 151 -22.31 -1.70 22.46
N PRO A 152 -21.55 -1.38 23.51
CA PRO A 152 -21.44 -2.26 24.69
C PRO A 152 -22.81 -2.62 25.25
N LYS A 153 -23.06 -3.93 25.44
CA LYS A 153 -24.33 -4.51 25.95
C LYS A 153 -25.54 -4.31 25.02
N LEU A 154 -25.33 -3.90 23.77
CA LEU A 154 -26.35 -3.87 22.74
C LEU A 154 -25.98 -4.87 21.63
N MET A 155 -26.97 -5.42 20.92
CA MET A 155 -26.73 -6.29 19.79
C MET A 155 -25.89 -5.58 18.73
N HIS A 156 -25.13 -6.37 17.98
CA HIS A 156 -24.36 -5.87 16.85
C HIS A 156 -24.98 -6.34 15.54
N THR A 157 -24.86 -5.53 14.49
CA THR A 157 -25.27 -5.89 13.13
C THR A 157 -24.18 -5.54 12.12
N VAL A 158 -24.18 -6.21 10.97
CA VAL A 158 -23.19 -6.01 9.91
C VAL A 158 -23.78 -5.19 8.78
N ILE A 159 -23.06 -4.16 8.34
CA ILE A 159 -23.37 -3.44 7.10
C ILE A 159 -22.83 -4.29 5.95
N THR A 160 -23.71 -5.02 5.27
CA THR A 160 -23.34 -5.98 4.21
C THR A 160 -22.51 -5.34 3.11
N ASP A 161 -22.84 -4.13 2.70
CA ASP A 161 -22.17 -3.42 1.61
C ASP A 161 -20.75 -2.93 1.98
N GLU A 162 -20.45 -2.77 3.26
CA GLU A 162 -19.13 -2.39 3.76
C GLU A 162 -18.29 -3.63 4.18
N CYS A 163 -18.96 -4.75 4.51
CA CYS A 163 -18.27 -5.95 4.99
C CYS A 163 -17.47 -6.63 3.88
N THR A 164 -16.18 -6.81 4.04
CA THR A 164 -15.29 -7.43 3.05
C THR A 164 -15.21 -8.97 3.13
N GLY A 165 -15.88 -9.61 4.11
CA GLY A 165 -15.85 -11.07 4.28
C GLY A 165 -14.47 -11.59 4.71
N CYS A 166 -13.71 -10.81 5.46
CA CYS A 166 -12.34 -11.13 5.87
C CYS A 166 -12.23 -12.16 6.99
N ASP A 167 -13.35 -12.54 7.64
CA ASP A 167 -13.50 -13.49 8.78
C ASP A 167 -12.85 -13.07 10.13
N LEU A 168 -12.16 -11.97 10.20
CA LEU A 168 -11.44 -11.52 11.41
C LEU A 168 -12.34 -11.26 12.64
N CYS A 169 -13.65 -11.11 12.44
CA CYS A 169 -14.62 -10.91 13.52
C CYS A 169 -15.09 -12.22 14.17
N ILE A 170 -14.86 -13.38 13.55
CA ILE A 170 -15.36 -14.69 14.01
C ILE A 170 -14.58 -15.16 15.26
N GLU A 171 -13.25 -15.26 15.13
CA GLU A 171 -12.39 -15.78 16.21
C GLU A 171 -12.57 -15.04 17.55
N PRO A 172 -12.65 -13.71 17.61
CA PRO A 172 -12.81 -12.99 18.89
C PRO A 172 -14.23 -13.07 19.47
N CYS A 173 -15.22 -13.64 18.75
CA CYS A 173 -16.59 -13.75 19.24
C CYS A 173 -16.72 -14.83 20.33
N PRO A 174 -17.03 -14.48 21.59
CA PRO A 174 -17.04 -15.47 22.67
C PRO A 174 -18.29 -16.38 22.68
N VAL A 175 -19.31 -16.03 21.90
CA VAL A 175 -20.57 -16.79 21.82
C VAL A 175 -20.79 -17.38 20.42
N ASP A 176 -19.81 -17.25 19.53
CA ASP A 176 -19.82 -17.84 18.18
C ASP A 176 -21.10 -17.56 17.36
N CYS A 177 -21.60 -16.30 17.46
CA CYS A 177 -22.84 -15.90 16.82
C CYS A 177 -22.63 -15.24 15.43
N ILE A 178 -21.47 -15.42 14.80
CA ILE A 178 -21.13 -14.79 13.53
C ILE A 178 -20.89 -15.84 12.46
N ASP A 179 -21.70 -15.80 11.40
CA ASP A 179 -21.58 -16.69 10.26
C ASP A 179 -21.06 -15.94 9.03
N LEU A 180 -20.37 -16.68 8.14
CA LEU A 180 -20.03 -16.17 6.80
C LEU A 180 -21.00 -16.77 5.79
N VAL A 181 -21.63 -15.89 5.02
CA VAL A 181 -22.53 -16.28 3.93
C VAL A 181 -22.04 -15.70 2.62
N LEU A 182 -22.47 -16.32 1.51
CA LEU A 182 -22.19 -15.77 0.17
C LEU A 182 -22.76 -14.36 0.07
N LEU A 183 -21.96 -13.45 -0.47
CA LEU A 183 -22.42 -12.09 -0.72
C LEU A 183 -23.61 -12.13 -1.70
N PRO A 184 -24.78 -11.53 -1.33
CA PRO A 184 -25.95 -11.52 -2.20
C PRO A 184 -25.64 -10.85 -3.55
N THR A 185 -26.15 -11.41 -4.65
CA THR A 185 -26.02 -10.80 -5.98
C THR A 185 -26.76 -9.45 -6.10
N SER A 186 -27.69 -9.17 -5.19
CA SER A 186 -28.38 -7.88 -5.07
C SER A 186 -27.49 -6.78 -4.48
N SER A 187 -26.40 -7.12 -3.78
CA SER A 187 -25.48 -6.13 -3.23
C SER A 187 -24.72 -5.41 -4.34
N PRO A 188 -24.66 -4.06 -4.33
CA PRO A 188 -23.82 -3.29 -5.25
C PRO A 188 -22.36 -3.75 -5.22
N ARG A 189 -21.85 -4.11 -4.04
CA ARG A 189 -20.49 -4.61 -3.85
C ARG A 189 -20.22 -5.92 -4.60
N TYR A 190 -21.22 -6.78 -4.78
CA TYR A 190 -21.08 -8.00 -5.58
C TYR A 190 -20.60 -7.66 -7.00
N TRP A 191 -21.22 -6.67 -7.64
CA TRP A 191 -20.90 -6.26 -9.00
C TRP A 191 -19.65 -5.38 -9.11
N LEU A 192 -19.30 -4.66 -8.05
CA LEU A 192 -18.10 -3.84 -7.98
C LEU A 192 -16.83 -4.65 -7.64
N ASN A 193 -16.98 -5.93 -7.25
CA ASN A 193 -15.85 -6.78 -6.94
C ASN A 193 -15.03 -7.05 -8.21
N PRO A 194 -13.74 -6.66 -8.28
CA PRO A 194 -12.91 -6.84 -9.48
C PRO A 194 -12.76 -8.32 -9.88
N ILE A 195 -12.91 -9.24 -8.93
CA ILE A 195 -12.87 -10.69 -9.19
C ILE A 195 -14.08 -11.13 -10.05
N ILE A 196 -15.27 -10.57 -9.77
CA ILE A 196 -16.50 -10.90 -10.49
C ILE A 196 -16.54 -10.22 -11.86
N GLN A 197 -16.06 -8.98 -11.95
CA GLN A 197 -15.99 -8.26 -13.23
C GLN A 197 -15.07 -8.97 -14.23
N ASN A 198 -13.98 -9.57 -13.75
CA ASN A 198 -13.02 -10.32 -14.59
C ASN A 198 -13.45 -11.78 -14.84
N SER A 199 -14.44 -12.34 -14.11
CA SER A 199 -14.94 -13.69 -14.32
C SER A 199 -15.70 -13.89 -15.65
N ARG A 200 -16.00 -12.80 -16.38
CA ARG A 200 -16.49 -12.89 -17.79
C ARG A 200 -15.47 -13.54 -18.73
N PHE A 201 -14.21 -13.67 -18.33
CA PHE A 201 -13.21 -14.43 -19.09
C PHE A 201 -13.23 -15.93 -18.83
N ASN A 202 -13.86 -16.41 -17.75
CA ASN A 202 -13.88 -17.83 -17.40
C ASN A 202 -14.97 -18.65 -18.12
N THR A 203 -15.80 -18.05 -18.98
CA THR A 203 -16.77 -18.77 -19.81
C THR A 203 -16.17 -19.34 -21.11
N LEU A 204 -14.85 -19.18 -21.32
CA LEU A 204 -14.17 -19.71 -22.52
C LEU A 204 -13.37 -21.00 -22.29
N GLU A 205 -13.35 -21.55 -21.07
CA GLU A 205 -12.64 -22.80 -20.77
C GLU A 205 -13.56 -24.03 -20.54
N THR A 206 -14.84 -23.97 -20.89
CA THR A 206 -15.73 -25.12 -20.91
C THR A 206 -16.37 -25.26 -22.28
N ASN A 207 -15.56 -25.58 -23.29
CA ASN A 207 -15.96 -26.29 -24.51
C ASN A 207 -14.76 -27.10 -25.05
#